data_cf8de4fa1580f4dd2bd09efb10fe5957
#
_entry.id   cf8de4fa1580f4dd2bd09efb10fe5957
#
_cell.length_a   1.000
_cell.length_b   1.000
_cell.length_c   1.000
_cell.angle_alpha   90.00
_cell.angle_beta   90.00
_cell.angle_gamma   90.00
#
_symmetry.space_group_name_H-M   'P 1'
#
loop_
_entity.id
_entity.type
_entity.pdbx_description
1 polymer ?
#
loop_
_entity_poly.entity_id
_entity_poly.type
_entity_poly.pdbx_seq_one_letter_code
_entity_poly.pdbx_strand_id
1 'polypeptide(L)'
;MKYGYEFRCFDQDALNIVLKNKVKYIEPKYNFLANISLKHNKNLQNVPMDTIFIHYHGFNKPWHEWCFHPLARYFRDYKEISPWKNEPWDKCPTKYRQMRLYAKFYIKNGNFIKAMYWIIRSILKKYKK
;
A
#
# COMPACT_ATOMS: atom_id res chain seq x y z
N MET A 1 6.72 33.49 12.13
CA MET A 1 6.01 33.20 10.87
C MET A 1 4.69 32.55 11.23
N LYS A 2 3.57 33.26 11.03
CA LYS A 2 2.23 32.73 11.26
C LYS A 2 1.73 32.10 9.95
N TYR A 3 2.01 30.83 9.71
CA TYR A 3 1.28 30.05 8.72
C TYR A 3 0.49 29.00 9.49
N GLY A 4 -0.80 29.28 9.75
CA GLY A 4 -1.73 28.38 10.41
C GLY A 4 -2.17 27.19 9.53
N TYR A 5 -1.24 26.57 8.84
CA TYR A 5 -1.50 25.35 8.07
C TYR A 5 -0.97 24.15 8.82
N GLU A 6 -1.88 23.29 9.28
CA GLU A 6 -1.50 21.96 9.72
C GLU A 6 -1.03 21.15 8.51
N PHE A 7 0.27 20.96 8.39
CA PHE A 7 0.85 20.08 7.38
C PHE A 7 0.42 18.64 7.65
N ARG A 8 -0.30 18.04 6.72
CA ARG A 8 -0.70 16.63 6.78
C ARG A 8 0.36 15.68 6.21
N CYS A 9 1.09 16.17 5.22
CA CYS A 9 2.15 15.45 4.50
C CYS A 9 3.38 16.35 4.45
N PHE A 10 4.09 16.47 5.55
CA PHE A 10 5.13 17.46 5.85
C PHE A 10 6.04 17.85 4.67
N ASP A 11 6.68 16.90 4.03
CA ASP A 11 7.56 17.07 2.89
C ASP A 11 6.81 17.49 1.62
N GLN A 12 5.68 16.85 1.33
CA GLN A 12 4.87 17.15 0.16
C GLN A 12 4.21 18.53 0.26
N ASP A 13 3.71 18.89 1.44
CA ASP A 13 3.11 20.20 1.67
C ASP A 13 4.15 21.31 1.55
N ALA A 14 5.36 21.10 2.09
CA ALA A 14 6.47 22.02 1.95
C ALA A 14 6.88 22.23 0.48
N LEU A 15 7.02 21.13 -0.28
CA LEU A 15 7.34 21.19 -1.71
C LEU A 15 6.24 21.90 -2.51
N ASN A 16 4.97 21.63 -2.22
CA ASN A 16 3.85 22.29 -2.91
C ASN A 16 3.85 23.82 -2.68
N ILE A 17 4.25 24.27 -1.49
CA ILE A 17 4.35 25.70 -1.19
C ILE A 17 5.54 26.34 -1.92
N VAL A 18 6.72 25.73 -1.81
CA VAL A 18 7.97 26.30 -2.37
C VAL A 18 7.96 26.26 -3.91
N LEU A 19 7.39 25.20 -4.49
CA LEU A 19 7.34 24.99 -5.94
C LEU A 19 6.04 25.48 -6.59
N LYS A 20 5.21 26.22 -5.87
CA LYS A 20 3.99 26.79 -6.43
C LYS A 20 4.29 27.54 -7.73
N ASN A 21 3.58 27.18 -8.81
CA ASN A 21 3.75 27.71 -10.17
C ASN A 21 5.12 27.42 -10.84
N LYS A 22 5.95 26.53 -10.24
CA LYS A 22 7.25 26.12 -10.80
C LYS A 22 7.31 24.64 -11.16
N VAL A 23 6.16 23.96 -11.17
CA VAL A 23 6.05 22.52 -11.49
C VAL A 23 5.53 22.32 -12.90
N LYS A 24 6.09 21.33 -13.59
CA LYS A 24 5.56 20.82 -14.84
C LYS A 24 4.75 19.56 -14.56
N TYR A 25 3.48 19.56 -14.89
CA TYR A 25 2.65 18.37 -14.81
C TYR A 25 2.94 17.45 -15.98
N ILE A 26 3.15 16.17 -15.71
CA ILE A 26 3.31 15.13 -16.72
C ILE A 26 2.01 14.32 -16.84
N GLU A 27 1.89 13.56 -17.92
CA GLU A 27 0.70 12.75 -18.16
C GLU A 27 0.48 11.69 -17.07
N PRO A 28 -0.79 11.37 -16.74
CA PRO A 28 -1.13 10.39 -15.68
C PRO A 28 -0.52 9.00 -15.87
N LYS A 29 -0.20 8.61 -17.11
CA LYS A 29 0.46 7.33 -17.43
C LYS A 29 1.81 7.14 -16.73
N TYR A 30 2.49 8.25 -16.40
CA TYR A 30 3.77 8.23 -15.67
C TYR A 30 3.61 8.13 -14.15
N ASN A 31 2.38 8.17 -13.62
CA ASN A 31 2.14 8.01 -12.18
C ASN A 31 0.71 7.52 -11.93
N PHE A 32 0.38 6.34 -12.43
CA PHE A 32 -0.93 5.72 -12.15
C PHE A 32 -1.01 5.34 -10.67
N LEU A 33 -1.87 6.03 -9.92
CA LEU A 33 -2.04 5.79 -8.48
C LEU A 33 -2.92 4.57 -8.23
N ALA A 34 -2.29 3.45 -7.90
CA ALA A 34 -2.96 2.23 -7.49
C ALA A 34 -3.27 2.28 -5.99
N ASN A 35 -4.53 2.55 -5.64
CA ASN A 35 -4.96 2.55 -4.24
C ASN A 35 -5.19 1.12 -3.74
N ILE A 36 -4.16 0.54 -3.11
CA ILE A 36 -4.24 -0.76 -2.44
C ILE A 36 -4.72 -0.55 -0.99
N SER A 37 -5.82 0.15 -0.78
CA SER A 37 -6.36 0.36 0.55
C SER A 37 -7.17 -0.85 1.04
N LEU A 38 -7.38 -0.91 2.37
CA LEU A 38 -8.17 -1.95 3.05
C LEU A 38 -9.63 -2.01 2.65
N LYS A 39 -10.18 -0.93 2.16
CA LYS A 39 -11.55 -0.90 1.68
C LYS A 39 -11.56 -1.50 0.29
N HIS A 40 -12.22 -2.64 0.15
CA HIS A 40 -12.59 -3.15 -1.15
C HIS A 40 -13.34 -2.07 -1.93
N ASN A 41 -12.61 -1.32 -2.73
CA ASN A 41 -13.27 -0.61 -3.81
C ASN A 41 -13.73 -1.69 -4.78
N LYS A 42 -15.05 -1.90 -4.85
CA LYS A 42 -15.67 -2.85 -5.77
C LYS A 42 -15.38 -2.49 -7.24
N ASN A 43 -14.96 -1.28 -7.49
CA ASN A 43 -14.45 -0.83 -8.76
C ASN A 43 -12.98 -1.23 -8.86
N LEU A 44 -12.74 -2.39 -9.46
CA LEU A 44 -11.43 -2.76 -10.00
C LEU A 44 -10.97 -1.59 -10.88
N GLN A 45 -9.98 -0.83 -10.40
CA GLN A 45 -9.33 0.15 -11.25
C GLN A 45 -8.63 -0.63 -12.36
N ASN A 46 -9.17 -0.56 -13.56
CA ASN A 46 -8.46 -1.04 -14.73
C ASN A 46 -7.25 -0.12 -14.92
N VAL A 47 -6.07 -0.71 -14.94
CA VAL A 47 -4.84 0.02 -15.29
C VAL A 47 -4.92 0.32 -16.78
N PRO A 48 -4.86 1.59 -17.20
CA PRO A 48 -4.80 1.94 -18.62
C PRO A 48 -3.64 1.23 -19.31
N MET A 49 -3.82 0.82 -20.56
CA MET A 49 -2.82 0.05 -21.32
C MET A 49 -1.53 0.82 -21.57
N ASP A 50 -1.60 2.15 -21.62
CA ASP A 50 -0.47 3.06 -21.84
C ASP A 50 0.24 3.44 -20.53
N THR A 51 -0.14 2.86 -19.38
CA THR A 51 0.49 3.13 -18.09
C THR A 51 1.95 2.70 -18.10
N ILE A 52 2.85 3.62 -17.76
CA ILE A 52 4.30 3.36 -17.68
C ILE A 52 4.72 3.03 -16.25
N PHE A 53 4.20 3.78 -15.26
CA PHE A 53 4.50 3.53 -13.85
C PHE A 53 3.23 3.35 -13.03
N ILE A 54 3.21 2.30 -12.20
CA ILE A 54 2.17 2.06 -11.20
C ILE A 54 2.73 2.44 -9.83
N HIS A 55 2.13 3.46 -9.22
CA HIS A 55 2.47 3.90 -7.88
C HIS A 55 1.50 3.30 -6.86
N TYR A 56 1.97 2.33 -6.08
CA TYR A 56 1.17 1.68 -5.04
C TYR A 56 1.05 2.55 -3.80
N HIS A 57 -0.10 3.18 -3.66
CA HIS A 57 -0.42 4.07 -2.54
C HIS A 57 -1.10 3.31 -1.38
N GLY A 58 -0.81 3.71 -0.14
CA GLY A 58 -1.44 3.20 1.07
C GLY A 58 -0.59 2.24 1.90
N PHE A 59 -1.17 1.71 2.97
CA PHE A 59 -0.47 0.87 3.97
C PHE A 59 -0.20 -0.56 3.51
N ASN A 60 -1.01 -1.05 2.59
CA ASN A 60 -0.83 -2.36 1.99
C ASN A 60 0.06 -2.20 0.76
N LYS A 61 1.04 -3.08 0.62
CA LYS A 61 2.01 -3.00 -0.47
C LYS A 61 2.03 -4.31 -1.25
N PRO A 62 2.31 -4.30 -2.56
CA PRO A 62 2.25 -5.50 -3.38
C PRO A 62 3.30 -6.55 -3.00
N TRP A 63 4.38 -6.18 -2.32
CA TRP A 63 5.41 -7.07 -1.81
C TRP A 63 5.11 -7.70 -0.44
N HIS A 64 3.98 -7.34 0.18
CA HIS A 64 3.50 -8.05 1.36
C HIS A 64 2.87 -9.39 0.97
N GLU A 65 3.22 -10.47 1.66
CA GLU A 65 2.64 -11.81 1.43
C GLU A 65 1.10 -11.80 1.49
N TRP A 66 0.55 -10.99 2.39
CA TRP A 66 -0.90 -10.83 2.61
C TRP A 66 -1.59 -9.83 1.68
N CYS A 67 -0.89 -9.31 0.67
CA CYS A 67 -1.50 -8.43 -0.31
C CYS A 67 -2.21 -9.25 -1.38
N PHE A 68 -3.54 -9.35 -1.29
CA PHE A 68 -4.41 -10.02 -2.26
C PHE A 68 -5.16 -9.06 -3.18
N HIS A 69 -4.75 -7.79 -3.23
CA HIS A 69 -5.34 -6.82 -4.13
C HIS A 69 -5.02 -7.17 -5.60
N PRO A 70 -6.01 -7.13 -6.52
CA PRO A 70 -5.78 -7.52 -7.92
C PRO A 70 -4.63 -6.80 -8.61
N LEU A 71 -4.44 -5.50 -8.32
CA LEU A 71 -3.34 -4.72 -8.90
C LEU A 71 -1.94 -5.15 -8.43
N ALA A 72 -1.83 -5.94 -7.35
CA ALA A 72 -0.55 -6.48 -6.91
C ALA A 72 0.05 -7.48 -7.92
N ARG A 73 -0.78 -8.03 -8.84
CA ARG A 73 -0.31 -8.93 -9.90
C ARG A 73 0.81 -8.30 -10.72
N TYR A 74 0.67 -7.05 -11.13
CA TYR A 74 1.71 -6.38 -11.93
C TYR A 74 3.07 -6.36 -11.24
N PHE A 75 3.12 -6.09 -9.93
CA PHE A 75 4.37 -6.16 -9.18
C PHE A 75 4.91 -7.60 -9.14
N ARG A 76 4.06 -8.59 -8.97
CA ARG A 76 4.45 -10.01 -8.90
C ARG A 76 5.00 -10.49 -10.23
N ASP A 77 4.33 -10.16 -11.33
CA ASP A 77 4.76 -10.52 -12.68
C ASP A 77 6.16 -9.94 -12.98
N TYR A 78 6.37 -8.65 -12.68
CA TYR A 78 7.70 -8.04 -12.83
C TYR A 78 8.74 -8.60 -11.87
N LYS A 79 8.37 -8.97 -10.66
CA LYS A 79 9.29 -9.62 -9.71
C LYS A 79 9.81 -10.94 -10.26
N GLU A 80 8.95 -11.77 -10.85
CA GLU A 80 9.33 -13.08 -11.41
C GLU A 80 10.38 -13.00 -12.52
N ILE A 81 10.37 -11.95 -13.31
CA ILE A 81 11.35 -11.73 -14.40
C ILE A 81 12.55 -10.88 -13.97
N SER A 82 12.57 -10.39 -12.74
CA SER A 82 13.63 -9.52 -12.23
C SER A 82 14.76 -10.32 -11.57
N PRO A 83 15.96 -9.72 -11.39
CA PRO A 83 17.03 -10.32 -10.58
C PRO A 83 16.63 -10.64 -9.14
N TRP A 84 15.58 -9.97 -8.60
CA TRP A 84 15.07 -10.14 -7.23
C TRP A 84 13.96 -11.20 -7.11
N LYS A 85 13.76 -12.07 -8.10
CA LYS A 85 12.71 -13.11 -8.05
C LYS A 85 12.79 -14.00 -6.81
N ASN A 86 14.00 -14.28 -6.34
CA ASN A 86 14.24 -15.14 -5.19
C ASN A 86 14.20 -14.40 -3.84
N GLU A 87 14.10 -13.06 -3.84
CA GLU A 87 13.98 -12.30 -2.61
C GLU A 87 12.68 -12.62 -1.88
N PRO A 88 12.72 -12.83 -0.56
CA PRO A 88 11.54 -13.21 0.20
C PRO A 88 10.50 -12.09 0.23
N TRP A 89 9.23 -12.50 0.31
CA TRP A 89 8.13 -11.57 0.59
C TRP A 89 8.17 -11.12 2.04
N ASP A 90 7.65 -9.90 2.30
CA ASP A 90 7.41 -9.47 3.68
C ASP A 90 6.37 -10.37 4.34
N LYS A 91 6.81 -11.20 5.31
CA LYS A 91 5.97 -12.20 5.97
C LYS A 91 5.36 -11.74 7.28
N CYS A 92 5.88 -10.67 7.88
CA CYS A 92 5.47 -10.24 9.21
C CYS A 92 5.00 -8.79 9.25
N PRO A 93 3.72 -8.53 9.49
CA PRO A 93 3.21 -7.19 9.68
C PRO A 93 3.69 -6.58 11.00
N THR A 94 4.13 -5.32 10.96
CA THR A 94 4.61 -4.58 12.14
C THR A 94 3.57 -3.64 12.74
N LYS A 95 2.63 -3.14 11.90
CA LYS A 95 1.59 -2.20 12.32
C LYS A 95 0.26 -2.93 12.57
N TYR A 96 -0.54 -2.48 13.56
CA TYR A 96 -1.81 -3.13 13.91
C TYR A 96 -2.77 -3.25 12.71
N ARG A 97 -2.79 -2.26 11.81
CA ARG A 97 -3.62 -2.30 10.58
C ARG A 97 -3.17 -3.40 9.62
N GLN A 98 -1.86 -3.61 9.48
CA GLN A 98 -1.30 -4.70 8.66
C GLN A 98 -1.60 -6.07 9.29
N MET A 99 -1.53 -6.18 10.64
CA MET A 99 -1.87 -7.42 11.35
C MET A 99 -3.32 -7.83 11.10
N ARG A 100 -4.27 -6.86 11.05
CA ARG A 100 -5.66 -7.13 10.68
C ARG A 100 -5.81 -7.63 9.24
N LEU A 101 -5.00 -7.12 8.32
CA LEU A 101 -5.00 -7.61 6.94
C LEU A 101 -4.47 -9.03 6.86
N TYR A 102 -3.41 -9.30 7.58
CA TYR A 102 -2.81 -10.61 7.63
C TYR A 102 -3.77 -11.64 8.25
N ALA A 103 -4.51 -11.25 9.28
CA ALA A 103 -5.59 -12.08 9.81
C ALA A 103 -6.64 -12.42 8.73
N LYS A 104 -7.07 -11.42 7.94
CA LYS A 104 -8.00 -11.64 6.82
C LYS A 104 -7.43 -12.57 5.75
N PHE A 105 -6.13 -12.46 5.46
CA PHE A 105 -5.44 -13.37 4.57
C PHE A 105 -5.55 -14.82 5.08
N TYR A 106 -5.29 -15.06 6.37
CA TYR A 106 -5.41 -16.40 6.95
C TYR A 106 -6.85 -16.92 6.99
N ILE A 107 -7.85 -16.07 7.26
CA ILE A 107 -9.28 -16.45 7.16
C ILE A 107 -9.58 -16.93 5.74
N LYS A 108 -9.16 -16.17 4.73
CA LYS A 108 -9.39 -16.50 3.32
C LYS A 108 -8.75 -17.85 2.92
N ASN A 109 -7.63 -18.20 3.55
CA ASN A 109 -6.90 -19.45 3.33
C ASN A 109 -7.33 -20.58 4.30
N GLY A 110 -8.45 -20.43 5.04
CA GLY A 110 -8.98 -21.45 5.95
C GLY A 110 -8.18 -21.65 7.24
N ASN A 111 -7.18 -20.82 7.52
CA ASN A 111 -6.35 -20.98 8.72
C ASN A 111 -6.82 -20.06 9.86
N PHE A 112 -7.89 -20.48 10.53
CA PHE A 112 -8.55 -19.69 11.57
C PHE A 112 -7.69 -19.50 12.83
N ILE A 113 -6.83 -20.45 13.18
CA ILE A 113 -5.95 -20.36 14.36
C ILE A 113 -4.95 -19.21 14.18
N LYS A 114 -4.25 -19.18 13.04
CA LYS A 114 -3.33 -18.08 12.72
C LYS A 114 -4.06 -16.75 12.56
N ALA A 115 -5.27 -16.76 12.02
CA ALA A 115 -6.09 -15.56 11.92
C ALA A 115 -6.42 -14.98 13.30
N MET A 116 -6.87 -15.80 14.24
CA MET A 116 -7.17 -15.39 15.62
C MET A 116 -5.92 -14.83 16.33
N TYR A 117 -4.78 -15.51 16.20
CA TYR A 117 -3.50 -15.01 16.73
C TYR A 117 -3.20 -13.56 16.24
N TRP A 118 -3.35 -13.30 14.94
CA TRP A 118 -3.07 -11.98 14.37
C TRP A 118 -4.11 -10.92 14.75
N ILE A 119 -5.38 -11.33 14.97
CA ILE A 119 -6.44 -10.44 15.50
C ILE A 119 -6.04 -9.97 16.91
N ILE A 120 -5.72 -10.92 17.79
CA ILE A 120 -5.33 -10.62 19.17
C ILE A 120 -4.09 -9.70 19.19
N ARG A 121 -3.04 -10.04 18.44
CA ARG A 121 -1.85 -9.19 18.32
C ARG A 121 -2.18 -7.78 17.82
N SER A 122 -3.11 -7.64 16.89
CA SER A 122 -3.52 -6.34 16.36
C SER A 122 -4.21 -5.48 17.42
N ILE A 123 -5.02 -6.10 18.28
CA ILE A 123 -5.69 -5.44 19.40
C ILE A 123 -4.66 -4.98 20.43
N LEU A 124 -3.80 -5.90 20.89
CA LEU A 124 -2.73 -5.59 21.84
C LEU A 124 -1.82 -4.45 21.34
N LYS A 125 -1.44 -4.51 20.04
CA LYS A 125 -0.59 -3.47 19.44
C LYS A 125 -1.28 -2.12 19.31
N LYS A 126 -2.62 -2.10 19.15
CA LYS A 126 -3.39 -0.85 19.06
C LYS A 126 -3.45 -0.12 20.40
N TYR A 127 -3.56 -0.85 21.51
CA TYR A 127 -3.73 -0.28 22.85
C TYR A 127 -2.42 -0.20 23.64
N LYS A 128 -1.34 -0.77 23.16
CA LYS A 128 0.00 -0.56 23.72
C LYS A 128 0.51 0.80 23.26
N LYS A 129 0.32 1.82 24.13
CA LYS A 129 0.95 3.14 23.98
C LYS A 129 2.43 3.05 24.23
#